data_4eed573bb18708af61419507352920d0
#
_entry.id   4eed573bb18708af61419507352920d0
#
_cell.length_a   1.000
_cell.length_b   1.000
_cell.length_c   1.000
_cell.angle_alpha   90.00
_cell.angle_beta   90.00
_cell.angle_gamma   90.00
#
_symmetry.space_group_name_H-M   'P 1'
#
loop_
_entity.id
_entity.type
_entity.pdbx_description
1 polymer ?
#
loop_
_entity_poly.entity_id
_entity_poly.type
_entity_poly.pdbx_seq_one_letter_code
_entity_poly.pdbx_strand_id
1 'polypeptide(L)'
;DLGTLCNAAGALKERGARAVVAYITHPVLSGAAIERISNSALDELVVTDTIPLSPAAQACPKIRQVSCAAIIGETLSRIAREASVSSLFSEC
;
A
#
# COMPACT_ATOMS: atom_id res chain seq x y z
N ASP A 1 8.65 0.01 7.85
CA ASP A 1 9.24 0.44 6.60
C ASP A 1 8.74 -0.42 5.43
N LEU A 2 9.06 -0.02 4.22
CA LEU A 2 8.57 -0.72 3.03
C LEU A 2 9.16 -2.12 2.86
N GLY A 3 10.37 -2.36 3.32
CA GLY A 3 10.97 -3.69 3.30
C GLY A 3 10.18 -4.66 4.16
N THR A 4 9.82 -4.23 5.36
CA THR A 4 8.98 -5.01 6.27
C THR A 4 7.60 -5.28 5.67
N LEU A 5 7.00 -4.26 5.06
CA LEU A 5 5.71 -4.38 4.39
C LEU A 5 5.75 -5.43 3.26
N CYS A 6 6.76 -5.36 2.42
CA CYS A 6 6.91 -6.32 1.32
C CYS A 6 7.10 -7.75 1.82
N ASN A 7 7.88 -7.92 2.90
CA ASN A 7 8.07 -9.24 3.51
C ASN A 7 6.77 -9.76 4.12
N ALA A 8 6.01 -8.90 4.77
CA ALA A 8 4.70 -9.26 5.32
C ALA A 8 3.72 -9.68 4.22
N ALA A 9 3.72 -8.97 3.11
CA ALA A 9 2.87 -9.32 1.96
C ALA A 9 3.22 -10.71 1.43
N GLY A 10 4.50 -11.03 1.30
CA GLY A 10 4.96 -12.36 0.88
C GLY A 10 4.51 -13.45 1.84
N ALA A 11 4.67 -13.21 3.14
CA ALA A 11 4.25 -14.17 4.17
C ALA A 11 2.74 -14.42 4.14
N LEU A 12 1.94 -13.37 3.95
CA LEU A 12 0.49 -13.51 3.86
C LEU A 12 0.08 -14.32 2.63
N LYS A 13 0.73 -14.08 1.50
CA LYS A 13 0.46 -14.86 0.28
C LYS A 13 0.80 -16.33 0.46
N GLU A 14 1.91 -16.65 1.12
CA GLU A 14 2.29 -18.01 1.43
C GLU A 14 1.27 -18.72 2.32
N ARG A 15 0.55 -17.97 3.14
CA ARG A 15 -0.50 -18.50 4.00
C ARG A 15 -1.87 -18.57 3.33
N GLY A 16 -1.96 -18.28 2.06
CA GLY A 16 -3.17 -18.43 1.28
C GLY A 16 -3.96 -17.16 1.01
N ALA A 17 -3.42 -15.99 1.33
CA ALA A 17 -4.08 -14.74 0.99
C ALA A 17 -4.17 -14.59 -0.53
N ARG A 18 -5.34 -14.24 -1.04
CA ARG A 18 -5.57 -14.06 -2.47
C ARG A 18 -5.01 -12.75 -2.97
N ALA A 19 -5.11 -11.71 -2.14
CA ALA A 19 -4.60 -10.39 -2.45
C ALA A 19 -4.13 -9.71 -1.17
N VAL A 20 -3.09 -8.89 -1.29
CA VAL A 20 -2.59 -8.06 -0.20
C VAL A 20 -2.53 -6.63 -0.69
N VAL A 21 -3.28 -5.76 -0.03
CA VAL A 21 -3.35 -4.33 -0.34
C VAL A 21 -2.91 -3.56 0.89
N ALA A 22 -2.01 -2.60 0.72
CA ALA A 22 -1.54 -1.75 1.80
C ALA A 22 -2.03 -0.32 1.62
N TYR A 23 -2.32 0.35 2.74
CA TYR A 23 -2.76 1.75 2.77
C TYR A 23 -1.76 2.56 3.57
N ILE A 24 -1.19 3.59 2.96
CA ILE A 24 -0.22 4.47 3.60
C ILE A 24 -0.71 5.91 3.50
N THR A 25 -0.78 6.61 4.65
CA THR A 25 -1.27 7.97 4.70
C THR A 25 -0.21 9.03 4.37
N HIS A 26 1.07 8.68 4.48
CA HIS A 26 2.15 9.65 4.27
C HIS A 26 3.29 9.01 3.47
N PRO A 27 3.15 8.90 2.13
CA PRO A 27 4.08 8.13 1.33
C PRO A 27 5.38 8.91 1.07
N VAL A 28 6.48 8.39 1.57
CA VAL A 28 7.82 8.84 1.17
C VAL A 28 8.44 7.72 0.36
N LEU A 29 8.39 7.84 -0.95
CA LEU A 29 8.78 6.77 -1.87
C LEU A 29 10.04 7.15 -2.65
N SER A 30 11.15 6.50 -2.32
CA SER A 30 12.38 6.59 -3.11
C SER A 30 12.29 5.65 -4.33
N GLY A 31 13.20 5.81 -5.29
CA GLY A 31 13.28 4.91 -6.43
C GLY A 31 13.46 3.45 -6.01
N ALA A 32 14.28 3.20 -4.99
CA ALA A 32 14.49 1.85 -4.47
C ALA A 32 13.21 1.29 -3.84
N ALA A 33 12.45 2.12 -3.13
CA ALA A 33 11.18 1.70 -2.55
C ALA A 33 10.17 1.30 -3.62
N ILE A 34 10.08 2.08 -4.69
CA ILE A 34 9.18 1.80 -5.81
C ILE A 34 9.54 0.48 -6.48
N GLU A 35 10.83 0.24 -6.68
CA GLU A 35 11.31 -1.01 -7.25
C GLU A 35 10.97 -2.21 -6.36
N ARG A 36 11.13 -2.09 -5.05
CA ARG A 36 10.75 -3.13 -4.11
C ARG A 36 9.26 -3.44 -4.17
N ILE A 37 8.42 -2.41 -4.25
CA ILE A 37 6.97 -2.59 -4.37
C ILE A 37 6.63 -3.33 -5.67
N SER A 38 7.24 -2.93 -6.78
CA SER A 38 7.01 -3.56 -8.08
C SER A 38 7.37 -5.04 -8.10
N ASN A 39 8.41 -5.42 -7.36
CA ASN A 39 8.90 -6.80 -7.30
C ASN A 39 8.35 -7.60 -6.13
N SER A 40 7.49 -7.01 -5.30
CA SER A 40 6.94 -7.68 -4.12
C SER A 40 5.69 -8.47 -4.44
N ALA A 41 5.24 -9.26 -3.47
CA ALA A 41 3.96 -9.97 -3.54
C ALA A 41 2.76 -9.04 -3.28
N LEU A 42 3.00 -7.77 -2.95
CA LEU A 42 1.96 -6.79 -2.72
C LEU A 42 1.19 -6.55 -4.02
N ASP A 43 -0.14 -6.62 -3.97
CA ASP A 43 -0.97 -6.42 -5.15
C ASP A 43 -1.21 -4.93 -5.42
N GLU A 44 -1.38 -4.14 -4.38
CA GLU A 44 -1.66 -2.71 -4.52
C GLU A 44 -1.16 -1.95 -3.30
N LEU A 45 -0.59 -0.78 -3.53
CA LEU A 45 -0.27 0.18 -2.50
C LEU A 45 -1.11 1.42 -2.73
N VAL A 46 -2.01 1.71 -1.81
CA VAL A 46 -2.87 2.88 -1.86
C VAL A 46 -2.30 3.95 -0.95
N VAL A 47 -2.01 5.11 -1.51
CA VAL A 47 -1.38 6.21 -0.78
C VAL A 47 -2.28 7.45 -0.83
N THR A 48 -2.12 8.33 0.17
CA THR A 48 -2.85 9.59 0.17
C THR A 48 -2.20 10.60 -0.78
N ASP A 49 -2.91 11.68 -1.02
CA ASP A 49 -2.44 12.82 -1.80
C ASP A 49 -1.76 13.90 -0.96
N THR A 50 -1.34 13.57 0.27
CA THR A 50 -0.63 14.50 1.16
C THR A 50 0.74 14.88 0.63
N ILE A 51 1.38 13.99 -0.14
CA ILE A 51 2.66 14.23 -0.80
C ILE A 51 2.49 13.89 -2.28
N PRO A 52 2.92 14.78 -3.19
CA PRO A 52 2.90 14.47 -4.62
C PRO A 52 3.75 13.24 -4.94
N LEU A 53 3.25 12.38 -5.80
CA LEU A 53 4.02 11.22 -6.26
C LEU A 53 5.05 11.66 -7.30
N SER A 54 6.25 11.06 -7.22
CA SER A 54 7.26 11.22 -8.25
C SER A 54 6.77 10.59 -9.57
N PRO A 55 7.33 10.99 -10.72
CA PRO A 55 6.98 10.35 -11.99
C PRO A 55 7.18 8.82 -11.98
N ALA A 56 8.21 8.35 -11.31
CA ALA A 56 8.46 6.92 -11.17
C ALA A 56 7.36 6.21 -10.38
N ALA A 57 6.89 6.84 -9.29
CA ALA A 57 5.79 6.29 -8.50
C ALA A 57 4.47 6.30 -9.29
N GLN A 58 4.22 7.36 -10.05
CA GLN A 58 3.03 7.44 -10.91
C GLN A 58 3.03 6.37 -12.00
N ALA A 59 4.20 5.99 -12.48
CA ALA A 59 4.34 4.96 -13.50
C ALA A 59 4.18 3.54 -12.94
N CYS A 60 4.26 3.35 -11.63
CA CYS A 60 4.12 2.04 -11.01
C CYS A 60 2.64 1.62 -10.95
N PRO A 61 2.23 0.53 -11.62
CA PRO A 61 0.82 0.13 -11.66
C PRO A 61 0.28 -0.35 -10.31
N LYS A 62 1.14 -0.70 -9.38
CA LYS A 62 0.73 -1.13 -8.04
C LYS A 62 0.46 0.02 -7.09
N ILE A 63 0.88 1.26 -7.43
CA ILE A 63 0.70 2.42 -6.57
C ILE A 63 -0.50 3.22 -7.06
N ARG A 64 -1.47 3.44 -6.17
CA ARG A 64 -2.67 4.22 -6.44
C ARG A 64 -2.78 5.35 -5.43
N GLN A 65 -2.94 6.58 -5.90
CA GLN A 65 -3.09 7.75 -5.05
C GLN A 65 -4.56 8.12 -4.92
N VAL A 66 -5.00 8.34 -3.69
CA VAL A 66 -6.38 8.72 -3.37
C VAL A 66 -6.38 9.79 -2.29
N SER A 67 -7.53 10.41 -2.06
CA SER A 67 -7.67 11.37 -0.96
C SER A 67 -7.66 10.65 0.39
N CYS A 68 -7.37 11.40 1.46
CA CYS A 68 -7.43 10.85 2.82
C CYS A 68 -8.82 10.31 3.14
N ALA A 69 -9.88 11.03 2.71
CA ALA A 69 -11.25 10.56 2.92
C ALA A 69 -11.51 9.24 2.19
N ALA A 70 -11.00 9.09 0.98
CA ALA A 70 -11.16 7.85 0.21
C ALA A 70 -10.46 6.67 0.89
N ILE A 71 -9.27 6.88 1.45
CA ILE A 71 -8.57 5.83 2.20
C ILE A 71 -9.42 5.35 3.39
N ILE A 72 -9.96 6.28 4.15
CA ILE A 72 -10.81 5.95 5.31
C ILE A 72 -12.02 5.15 4.85
N GLY A 73 -12.71 5.61 3.80
CA GLY A 73 -13.88 4.94 3.26
C GLY A 73 -13.59 3.54 2.77
N GLU A 74 -12.50 3.33 2.03
CA GLU A 74 -12.10 2.01 1.55
C GLU A 74 -11.75 1.07 2.71
N THR A 75 -11.04 1.56 3.71
CA THR A 75 -10.66 0.76 4.87
C THR A 75 -11.90 0.28 5.62
N LEU A 76 -12.84 1.19 5.88
CA LEU A 76 -14.09 0.84 6.54
C LEU A 76 -14.91 -0.16 5.72
N SER A 77 -14.95 0.02 4.40
CA SER A 77 -15.66 -0.90 3.51
C SER A 77 -15.07 -2.32 3.59
N ARG A 78 -13.75 -2.44 3.63
CA ARG A 78 -13.09 -3.74 3.75
C ARG A 78 -13.36 -4.41 5.10
N ILE A 79 -13.38 -3.63 6.18
CA ILE A 79 -13.74 -4.13 7.51
C ILE A 79 -15.18 -4.63 7.51
N ALA A 80 -16.10 -3.86 6.93
CA ALA A 80 -17.51 -4.25 6.84
C ALA A 80 -17.74 -5.53 6.06
N ARG A 81 -16.82 -5.88 5.15
CA ARG A 81 -16.85 -7.13 4.38
C ARG A 81 -16.11 -8.28 5.07
N GLU A 82 -15.77 -8.11 6.33
CA GLU A 82 -15.02 -9.10 7.12
C GLU A 82 -13.64 -9.41 6.52
N ALA A 83 -13.05 -8.45 5.81
CA ALA A 83 -11.71 -8.60 5.26
C ALA A 83 -10.65 -8.23 6.30
N SER A 84 -9.49 -8.88 6.24
CA SER A 84 -8.36 -8.51 7.07
C SER A 84 -7.76 -7.20 6.57
N VAL A 85 -7.59 -6.23 7.46
CA VAL A 85 -7.01 -4.94 7.14
C VAL A 85 -5.84 -4.65 8.07
N SER A 86 -4.71 -4.26 7.49
CA SER A 86 -3.59 -3.70 8.22
C SER A 86 -3.23 -2.36 7.62
N SER A 87 -3.37 -1.29 8.39
CA SER A 87 -3.06 0.06 7.94
C SER A 87 -1.77 0.55 8.57
N LEU A 88 -0.90 1.12 7.73
CA LEU A 88 0.32 1.76 8.19
C LEU A 88 0.12 3.26 8.14
N PHE A 89 0.12 3.88 9.31
CA PHE A 89 0.10 5.33 9.42
C PHE A 89 1.53 5.77 9.67
N SER A 90 2.21 6.13 8.59
CA SER A 90 3.60 6.56 8.66
C SER A 90 3.67 8.04 8.96
N GLU A 91 4.46 8.41 9.95
CA GLU A 91 4.71 9.80 10.31
C GLU A 91 5.99 10.35 9.70
N CYS A 92 6.66 9.59 8.92
CA CYS A 92 7.92 9.99 8.32
C CYS A 92 7.75 10.87 7.15
#